data_3e7b3adf940b2c7f1c3b55c486fa37b6
#
_entry.id   3e7b3adf940b2c7f1c3b55c486fa37b6
#
_cell.length_a   1.000
_cell.length_b   1.000
_cell.length_c   1.000
_cell.angle_alpha   90.00
_cell.angle_beta   90.00
_cell.angle_gamma   90.00
#
_symmetry.space_group_name_H-M   'P 1'
#
loop_
_entity.id
_entity.type
_entity.pdbx_description
1 polymer ?
#
loop_
_entity_poly.entity_id
_entity_poly.type
_entity_poly.pdbx_seq_one_letter_code
_entity_poly.pdbx_strand_id
1 'polypeptide(L)'
;MNAELKQFDAIRPFEPEELPEVFERLIADEQFRSVIGVVFPNIPFEGIAQKMRQCKTNLDFQVAFCYGFLKDLLSKASKGCDIDVSNVDTTRRYTFVSNHRDIVLDSALLDVLLIDAGFKTTCEIAIGDNLLIYPWIKILVRMNKAFTVRRSLKAKEMMESSILMSRYMHYAITEKKENIWIAQREGRAKDSSDHTQDSVLKMLAYGGEGTIVERLKELNIVPLTISYEYDP
;
A
#
# COMPACT_ATOMS: atom_id res chain seq x y z
N MET A 1 19.44 -8.13 8.96
CA MET A 1 18.74 -7.74 7.70
C MET A 1 19.12 -8.74 6.62
N ASN A 2 18.14 -9.37 5.97
CA ASN A 2 18.36 -10.35 4.91
C ASN A 2 19.08 -9.67 3.72
N ALA A 3 20.16 -10.28 3.21
CA ALA A 3 20.93 -9.72 2.07
C ALA A 3 20.05 -9.54 0.81
N GLU A 4 19.08 -10.42 0.63
CA GLU A 4 18.13 -10.35 -0.46
C GLU A 4 17.19 -9.13 -0.37
N LEU A 5 16.79 -8.74 0.84
CA LEU A 5 15.93 -7.58 1.06
C LEU A 5 16.63 -6.25 0.73
N LYS A 6 17.96 -6.17 0.92
CA LYS A 6 18.73 -4.95 0.67
C LYS A 6 18.62 -4.42 -0.76
N GLN A 7 18.47 -5.31 -1.76
CA GLN A 7 18.30 -4.87 -3.15
C GLN A 7 17.04 -4.00 -3.35
N PHE A 8 16.07 -4.08 -2.45
CA PHE A 8 14.79 -3.36 -2.51
C PHE A 8 14.74 -2.12 -1.60
N ASP A 9 15.80 -1.77 -0.88
CA ASP A 9 15.81 -0.66 0.10
C ASP A 9 15.32 0.68 -0.47
N ALA A 10 15.53 0.90 -1.77
CA ALA A 10 15.10 2.11 -2.44
C ALA A 10 13.57 2.23 -2.58
N ILE A 11 12.85 1.11 -2.57
CA ILE A 11 11.42 1.09 -2.88
C ILE A 11 10.55 0.46 -1.79
N ARG A 12 11.02 -0.49 -1.01
CA ARG A 12 10.25 -1.28 -0.05
C ARG A 12 9.67 -0.46 1.11
N PRO A 13 8.62 -0.93 1.79
CA PRO A 13 8.23 -0.47 3.12
C PRO A 13 9.38 -0.62 4.13
N PHE A 14 9.25 0.04 5.28
CA PHE A 14 10.14 -0.22 6.40
C PHE A 14 9.86 -1.58 7.02
N GLU A 15 10.90 -2.26 7.46
CA GLU A 15 10.78 -3.50 8.22
C GLU A 15 10.53 -3.20 9.72
N PRO A 16 9.98 -4.14 10.49
CA PRO A 16 9.68 -3.94 11.91
C PRO A 16 10.86 -3.42 12.74
N GLU A 17 12.08 -3.88 12.42
CA GLU A 17 13.31 -3.48 13.15
C GLU A 17 13.70 -2.02 12.89
N GLU A 18 13.25 -1.43 11.78
CA GLU A 18 13.51 -0.04 11.41
C GLU A 18 12.51 0.93 12.09
N LEU A 19 11.32 0.43 12.48
CA LEU A 19 10.22 1.27 12.97
C LEU A 19 10.57 2.16 14.17
N PRO A 20 11.32 1.71 15.18
CA PRO A 20 11.65 2.57 16.31
C PRO A 20 12.37 3.86 15.88
N GLU A 21 13.37 3.77 15.01
CA GLU A 21 14.06 4.95 14.47
C GLU A 21 13.15 5.80 13.58
N VAL A 22 12.35 5.14 12.74
CA VAL A 22 11.40 5.80 11.84
C VAL A 22 10.35 6.61 12.62
N PHE A 23 9.84 6.08 13.73
CA PHE A 23 8.91 6.79 14.61
C PHE A 23 9.54 8.05 15.19
N GLU A 24 10.76 7.96 15.72
CA GLU A 24 11.43 9.15 16.29
C GLU A 24 11.68 10.23 15.23
N ARG A 25 12.01 9.84 14.00
CA ARG A 25 12.15 10.79 12.87
C ARG A 25 10.85 11.52 12.55
N LEU A 26 9.71 10.81 12.55
CA LEU A 26 8.39 11.42 12.33
C LEU A 26 7.97 12.29 13.52
N ILE A 27 8.19 11.81 14.75
CA ILE A 27 7.85 12.54 15.98
C ILE A 27 8.64 13.87 16.07
N ALA A 28 9.85 13.91 15.54
CA ALA A 28 10.68 15.11 15.50
C ALA A 28 10.30 16.09 14.37
N ASP A 29 9.54 15.64 13.34
CA ASP A 29 9.20 16.47 12.19
C ASP A 29 8.06 17.44 12.52
N GLU A 30 8.32 18.75 12.39
CA GLU A 30 7.35 19.80 12.74
C GLU A 30 6.13 19.82 11.84
N GLN A 31 6.30 19.53 10.53
CA GLN A 31 5.18 19.50 9.59
C GLN A 31 4.27 18.31 9.89
N PHE A 32 4.84 17.14 10.15
CA PHE A 32 4.08 15.98 10.58
C PHE A 32 3.30 16.27 11.87
N ARG A 33 3.93 16.87 12.88
CA ARG A 33 3.27 17.24 14.14
C ARG A 33 2.09 18.19 13.90
N SER A 34 2.27 19.19 13.05
CA SER A 34 1.22 20.15 12.71
C SER A 34 0.02 19.46 12.05
N VAL A 35 0.27 18.58 11.06
CA VAL A 35 -0.79 17.84 10.36
C VAL A 35 -1.53 16.89 11.30
N ILE A 36 -0.81 16.16 12.14
CA ILE A 36 -1.40 15.25 13.12
C ILE A 36 -2.27 16.00 14.13
N GLY A 37 -1.87 17.19 14.53
CA GLY A 37 -2.69 18.06 15.41
C GLY A 37 -4.03 18.49 14.78
N VAL A 38 -4.10 18.59 13.45
CA VAL A 38 -5.34 18.85 12.71
C VAL A 38 -6.19 17.57 12.58
N VAL A 39 -5.55 16.43 12.30
CA VAL A 39 -6.26 15.15 12.12
C VAL A 39 -6.83 14.61 13.43
N PHE A 40 -6.11 14.80 14.53
CA PHE A 40 -6.48 14.35 15.87
C PHE A 40 -6.54 15.51 16.89
N PRO A 41 -7.43 16.49 16.72
CA PRO A 41 -7.39 17.72 17.50
C PRO A 41 -7.63 17.52 19.00
N ASN A 42 -8.27 16.43 19.38
CA ASN A 42 -8.61 16.13 20.78
C ASN A 42 -7.57 15.22 21.48
N ILE A 43 -6.49 14.83 20.79
CA ILE A 43 -5.47 13.96 21.35
C ILE A 43 -4.15 14.74 21.45
N PRO A 44 -3.57 14.91 22.65
CA PRO A 44 -2.25 15.52 22.80
C PRO A 44 -1.22 14.76 21.97
N PHE A 45 -0.33 15.49 21.26
CA PHE A 45 0.66 14.88 20.36
C PHE A 45 1.54 13.84 21.07
N GLU A 46 1.90 14.06 22.35
CA GLU A 46 2.69 13.10 23.12
C GLU A 46 1.97 11.76 23.31
N GLY A 47 0.65 11.78 23.45
CA GLY A 47 -0.16 10.55 23.47
C GLY A 47 -0.10 9.77 22.16
N ILE A 48 -0.09 10.50 21.02
CA ILE A 48 0.09 9.91 19.69
C ILE A 48 1.50 9.33 19.56
N ALA A 49 2.52 10.09 19.95
CA ALA A 49 3.91 9.65 19.91
C ALA A 49 4.13 8.38 20.76
N GLN A 50 3.55 8.34 21.97
CA GLN A 50 3.60 7.17 22.82
C GLN A 50 2.94 5.95 22.19
N LYS A 51 1.76 6.14 21.56
CA LYS A 51 1.06 5.08 20.85
C LYS A 51 1.84 4.58 19.64
N MET A 52 2.52 5.48 18.89
CA MET A 52 3.42 5.09 17.79
C MET A 52 4.55 4.18 18.30
N ARG A 53 5.23 4.56 19.38
CA ARG A 53 6.34 3.78 19.99
C ARG A 53 5.90 2.38 20.48
N GLN A 54 4.60 2.17 20.72
CA GLN A 54 4.06 0.87 21.11
C GLN A 54 3.85 -0.09 19.93
N CYS A 55 3.74 0.43 18.71
CA CYS A 55 3.58 -0.38 17.51
C CYS A 55 4.86 -1.17 17.23
N LYS A 56 4.75 -2.47 17.02
CA LYS A 56 5.88 -3.37 16.72
C LYS A 56 5.98 -3.70 15.24
N THR A 57 4.88 -3.59 14.52
CA THR A 57 4.77 -3.88 13.10
C THR A 57 4.06 -2.74 12.38
N ASN A 58 4.20 -2.70 11.05
CA ASN A 58 3.44 -1.78 10.21
C ASN A 58 1.92 -2.02 10.34
N LEU A 59 1.50 -3.28 10.50
CA LEU A 59 0.11 -3.61 10.72
C LEU A 59 -0.40 -3.05 12.05
N ASP A 60 0.39 -3.11 13.13
CA ASP A 60 0.01 -2.46 14.40
C ASP A 60 -0.24 -0.98 14.22
N PHE A 61 0.62 -0.29 13.44
CA PHE A 61 0.44 1.12 13.13
C PHE A 61 -0.84 1.37 12.33
N GLN A 62 -1.11 0.58 11.31
CA GLN A 62 -2.33 0.69 10.50
C GLN A 62 -3.58 0.50 11.36
N VAL A 63 -3.61 -0.53 12.21
CA VAL A 63 -4.73 -0.77 13.11
C VAL A 63 -4.89 0.33 14.15
N ALA A 64 -3.79 0.84 14.71
CA ALA A 64 -3.81 1.85 15.75
C ALA A 64 -4.26 3.23 15.27
N PHE A 65 -3.94 3.62 14.03
CA PHE A 65 -4.13 4.98 13.52
C PHE A 65 -5.03 5.07 12.29
N CYS A 66 -4.93 4.12 11.34
CA CYS A 66 -5.66 4.20 10.09
C CYS A 66 -7.04 3.55 10.18
N TYR A 67 -7.11 2.33 10.74
CA TYR A 67 -8.36 1.55 10.76
C TYR A 67 -9.51 2.28 11.48
N GLY A 68 -9.29 2.72 12.72
CA GLY A 68 -10.33 3.43 13.50
C GLY A 68 -10.73 4.75 12.85
N PHE A 69 -9.76 5.50 12.31
CA PHE A 69 -10.01 6.75 11.60
C PHE A 69 -10.88 6.53 10.35
N LEU A 70 -10.56 5.52 9.53
CA LEU A 70 -11.30 5.21 8.32
C LEU A 70 -12.70 4.66 8.61
N LYS A 71 -12.87 3.87 9.66
CA LYS A 71 -14.21 3.40 10.11
C LYS A 71 -15.08 4.56 10.57
N ASP A 72 -14.51 5.52 11.30
CA ASP A 72 -15.23 6.73 11.71
C ASP A 72 -15.58 7.60 10.49
N LEU A 73 -14.67 7.79 9.55
CA LEU A 73 -14.92 8.47 8.28
C LEU A 73 -16.06 7.81 7.51
N LEU A 74 -16.04 6.50 7.32
CA LEU A 74 -17.08 5.74 6.63
C LEU A 74 -18.44 5.90 7.31
N SER A 75 -18.48 5.86 8.64
CA SER A 75 -19.73 6.01 9.39
C SER A 75 -20.37 7.39 9.24
N LYS A 76 -19.57 8.42 8.98
CA LYS A 76 -20.03 9.82 8.84
C LYS A 76 -20.31 10.22 7.39
N ALA A 77 -19.54 9.67 6.44
CA ALA A 77 -19.54 10.12 5.06
C ALA A 77 -20.22 9.14 4.08
N SER A 78 -20.59 7.94 4.52
CA SER A 78 -21.20 6.92 3.65
C SER A 78 -22.32 6.15 4.33
N LYS A 79 -23.12 5.44 3.55
CA LYS A 79 -24.13 4.47 4.05
C LYS A 79 -23.53 3.11 4.37
N GLY A 80 -22.30 2.88 3.97
CA GLY A 80 -21.55 1.63 4.17
C GLY A 80 -20.49 1.40 3.11
N CYS A 81 -19.62 0.46 3.40
CA CYS A 81 -18.62 -0.06 2.47
C CYS A 81 -18.43 -1.53 2.80
N ASP A 82 -18.48 -2.39 1.80
CA ASP A 82 -18.35 -3.84 1.95
C ASP A 82 -17.44 -4.42 0.87
N ILE A 83 -17.08 -5.70 1.04
CA ILE A 83 -16.29 -6.46 0.08
C ILE A 83 -16.88 -7.87 -0.06
N ASP A 84 -17.01 -8.34 -1.29
CA ASP A 84 -17.30 -9.74 -1.58
C ASP A 84 -16.00 -10.54 -1.68
N VAL A 85 -15.77 -11.41 -0.71
CA VAL A 85 -14.63 -12.34 -0.65
C VAL A 85 -15.03 -13.79 -0.83
N SER A 86 -16.25 -14.07 -1.31
CA SER A 86 -16.82 -15.42 -1.42
C SER A 86 -15.95 -16.40 -2.22
N ASN A 87 -15.16 -15.88 -3.18
CA ASN A 87 -14.27 -16.66 -4.03
C ASN A 87 -12.78 -16.54 -3.67
N VAL A 88 -12.47 -16.02 -2.47
CA VAL A 88 -11.10 -15.74 -2.03
C VAL A 88 -10.82 -16.44 -0.71
N ASP A 89 -9.74 -17.20 -0.64
CA ASP A 89 -9.27 -17.82 0.61
C ASP A 89 -8.50 -16.80 1.46
N THR A 90 -9.09 -16.31 2.54
CA THR A 90 -8.51 -15.27 3.40
C THR A 90 -7.21 -15.71 4.10
N THR A 91 -6.86 -17.00 4.05
CA THR A 91 -5.59 -17.51 4.60
C THR A 91 -4.40 -17.35 3.63
N ARG A 92 -4.68 -17.14 2.35
CA ARG A 92 -3.67 -16.96 1.29
C ARG A 92 -3.26 -15.50 1.14
N ARG A 93 -2.29 -15.26 0.25
CA ARG A 93 -1.81 -13.92 -0.13
C ARG A 93 -2.08 -13.68 -1.60
N TYR A 94 -2.42 -12.43 -1.93
CA TYR A 94 -2.88 -12.06 -3.25
C TYR A 94 -2.29 -10.74 -3.71
N THR A 95 -2.13 -10.60 -5.01
CA THR A 95 -1.94 -9.32 -5.68
C THR A 95 -3.29 -8.84 -6.21
N PHE A 96 -3.90 -7.90 -5.51
CA PHE A 96 -5.14 -7.24 -5.94
C PHE A 96 -4.82 -6.21 -7.01
N VAL A 97 -5.35 -6.42 -8.21
CA VAL A 97 -5.22 -5.49 -9.34
C VAL A 97 -6.57 -4.85 -9.57
N SER A 98 -6.70 -3.56 -9.33
CA SER A 98 -7.99 -2.87 -9.37
C SER A 98 -8.05 -1.73 -10.38
N ASN A 99 -9.27 -1.35 -10.77
CA ASN A 99 -9.54 -0.02 -11.28
C ASN A 99 -9.09 1.02 -10.24
N HIS A 100 -8.92 2.29 -10.67
CA HIS A 100 -8.37 3.34 -9.80
C HIS A 100 -9.23 4.60 -9.87
N ARG A 101 -9.92 4.89 -8.76
CA ARG A 101 -10.87 5.99 -8.63
C ARG A 101 -10.36 7.08 -7.69
N ASP A 102 -9.80 6.71 -6.54
CA ASP A 102 -9.29 7.66 -5.54
C ASP A 102 -7.84 7.33 -5.13
N ILE A 103 -7.01 8.38 -4.95
CA ILE A 103 -5.57 8.24 -4.66
C ILE A 103 -5.33 7.57 -3.30
N VAL A 104 -6.21 7.81 -2.33
CA VAL A 104 -6.06 7.38 -0.94
C VAL A 104 -7.06 6.29 -0.58
N LEU A 105 -8.34 6.53 -0.92
CA LEU A 105 -9.43 5.69 -0.43
C LEU A 105 -9.43 4.29 -1.03
N ASP A 106 -9.05 4.11 -2.29
CA ASP A 106 -9.07 2.79 -2.93
C ASP A 106 -8.29 1.75 -2.12
N SER A 107 -7.03 2.03 -1.82
CA SER A 107 -6.18 1.12 -1.06
C SER A 107 -6.48 1.14 0.44
N ALA A 108 -6.80 2.30 1.00
CA ALA A 108 -7.06 2.45 2.43
C ALA A 108 -8.35 1.73 2.86
N LEU A 109 -9.41 1.82 2.06
CA LEU A 109 -10.66 1.10 2.31
C LEU A 109 -10.50 -0.40 2.08
N LEU A 110 -9.73 -0.80 1.07
CA LEU A 110 -9.39 -2.22 0.88
C LEU A 110 -8.72 -2.79 2.13
N ASP A 111 -7.73 -2.10 2.70
CA ASP A 111 -7.05 -2.56 3.92
C ASP A 111 -8.01 -2.73 5.11
N VAL A 112 -8.95 -1.79 5.30
CA VAL A 112 -10.00 -1.91 6.33
C VAL A 112 -10.86 -3.13 6.09
N LEU A 113 -11.32 -3.32 4.85
CA LEU A 113 -12.21 -4.41 4.48
C LEU A 113 -11.53 -5.79 4.54
N LEU A 114 -10.22 -5.87 4.24
CA LEU A 114 -9.46 -7.09 4.41
C LEU A 114 -9.34 -7.49 5.89
N ILE A 115 -9.14 -6.53 6.79
CA ILE A 115 -9.14 -6.78 8.23
C ILE A 115 -10.52 -7.29 8.67
N ASP A 116 -11.60 -6.62 8.27
CA ASP A 116 -12.98 -7.00 8.60
C ASP A 116 -13.34 -8.38 8.04
N ALA A 117 -12.82 -8.76 6.88
CA ALA A 117 -13.00 -10.07 6.26
C ALA A 117 -12.12 -11.18 6.87
N GLY A 118 -11.26 -10.85 7.85
CA GLY A 118 -10.44 -11.85 8.57
C GLY A 118 -9.13 -12.22 7.88
N PHE A 119 -8.63 -11.40 6.95
CA PHE A 119 -7.27 -11.56 6.44
C PHE A 119 -6.24 -11.30 7.55
N LYS A 120 -5.13 -12.04 7.53
CA LYS A 120 -4.08 -11.92 8.55
C LYS A 120 -3.24 -10.65 8.40
N THR A 121 -3.26 -10.02 7.22
CA THR A 121 -2.50 -8.82 6.91
C THR A 121 -3.22 -7.99 5.84
N THR A 122 -2.92 -6.71 5.81
CA THR A 122 -3.33 -5.74 4.79
C THR A 122 -2.46 -5.83 3.55
N CYS A 123 -2.62 -4.90 2.60
CA CYS A 123 -1.79 -4.86 1.40
C CYS A 123 -0.50 -4.03 1.61
N GLU A 124 0.55 -4.42 0.90
CA GLU A 124 1.58 -3.48 0.51
C GLU A 124 1.12 -2.72 -0.74
N ILE A 125 1.21 -1.39 -0.70
CA ILE A 125 0.54 -0.50 -1.66
C ILE A 125 1.55 0.10 -2.63
N ALA A 126 1.32 -0.08 -3.93
CA ALA A 126 2.12 0.58 -4.97
C ALA A 126 1.79 2.08 -5.05
N ILE A 127 2.74 2.97 -4.67
CA ILE A 127 2.54 4.42 -4.70
C ILE A 127 3.57 5.12 -5.58
N GLY A 128 3.12 6.05 -6.44
CA GLY A 128 4.01 6.86 -7.27
C GLY A 128 4.84 7.84 -6.45
N ASP A 129 6.15 7.94 -6.73
CA ASP A 129 7.08 8.86 -6.04
C ASP A 129 6.74 10.33 -6.27
N ASN A 130 6.02 10.67 -7.34
CA ASN A 130 5.49 12.00 -7.61
C ASN A 130 4.49 12.51 -6.56
N LEU A 131 3.93 11.63 -5.74
CA LEU A 131 3.04 11.98 -4.62
C LEU A 131 3.81 12.24 -3.32
N LEU A 132 5.09 11.89 -3.25
CA LEU A 132 5.93 11.93 -2.06
C LEU A 132 6.73 13.24 -1.98
N ILE A 133 6.03 14.38 -2.03
CA ILE A 133 6.62 15.72 -2.14
C ILE A 133 7.34 16.20 -0.86
N TYR A 134 6.95 15.70 0.30
CA TYR A 134 7.60 16.03 1.58
C TYR A 134 8.31 14.81 2.17
N PRO A 135 9.48 15.00 2.82
CA PRO A 135 10.23 13.91 3.43
C PRO A 135 9.41 13.08 4.42
N TRP A 136 8.62 13.73 5.28
CA TRP A 136 7.77 13.05 6.25
C TRP A 136 6.66 12.21 5.60
N ILE A 137 6.10 12.65 4.47
CA ILE A 137 5.11 11.85 3.71
C ILE A 137 5.76 10.57 3.21
N LYS A 138 6.98 10.65 2.65
CA LYS A 138 7.71 9.47 2.19
C LYS A 138 7.96 8.47 3.32
N ILE A 139 8.27 8.97 4.52
CA ILE A 139 8.44 8.12 5.70
C ILE A 139 7.10 7.50 6.10
N LEU A 140 6.05 8.31 6.20
CA LEU A 140 4.72 7.88 6.64
C LEU A 140 4.14 6.79 5.72
N VAL A 141 4.19 6.96 4.39
CA VAL A 141 3.61 5.98 3.47
C VAL A 141 4.40 4.66 3.46
N ARG A 142 5.74 4.70 3.54
CA ARG A 142 6.56 3.50 3.65
C ARG A 142 6.34 2.76 4.98
N MET A 143 6.10 3.49 6.06
CA MET A 143 5.68 2.92 7.33
C MET A 143 4.28 2.31 7.24
N ASN A 144 3.39 2.90 6.44
CA ASN A 144 2.05 2.38 6.16
C ASN A 144 2.05 1.34 5.02
N LYS A 145 3.11 0.54 4.90
CA LYS A 145 3.26 -0.57 3.95
C LYS A 145 3.27 -0.17 2.47
N ALA A 146 3.56 1.11 2.12
CA ALA A 146 3.68 1.46 0.71
C ALA A 146 5.08 1.18 0.16
N PHE A 147 5.15 0.61 -1.04
CA PHE A 147 6.35 0.55 -1.84
C PHE A 147 6.30 1.55 -2.99
N THR A 148 7.46 2.10 -3.35
CA THR A 148 7.55 3.26 -4.24
C THR A 148 7.67 2.85 -5.71
N VAL A 149 6.78 3.37 -6.55
CA VAL A 149 6.83 3.29 -8.02
C VAL A 149 7.52 4.53 -8.55
N ARG A 150 8.70 4.37 -9.13
CA ARG A 150 9.45 5.50 -9.70
C ARG A 150 8.82 5.98 -11.01
N ARG A 151 8.61 7.29 -11.09
CA ARG A 151 7.99 7.96 -12.24
C ARG A 151 9.01 8.83 -12.97
N SER A 152 8.64 9.31 -14.15
CA SER A 152 9.43 10.28 -14.93
C SER A 152 10.87 9.83 -15.24
N LEU A 153 11.06 8.52 -15.47
CA LEU A 153 12.34 7.91 -15.81
C LEU A 153 12.53 7.84 -17.33
N LYS A 154 13.80 7.82 -17.77
CA LYS A 154 14.13 7.48 -19.16
C LYS A 154 13.84 6.00 -19.43
N ALA A 155 13.69 5.61 -20.70
CA ALA A 155 13.25 4.26 -21.08
C ALA A 155 14.07 3.13 -20.44
N LYS A 156 15.41 3.24 -20.38
CA LYS A 156 16.28 2.24 -19.76
C LYS A 156 16.04 2.16 -18.24
N GLU A 157 16.01 3.30 -17.55
CA GLU A 157 15.79 3.37 -16.11
C GLU A 157 14.37 2.90 -15.73
N MET A 158 13.38 3.19 -16.61
CA MET A 158 12.01 2.71 -16.44
C MET A 158 11.95 1.18 -16.49
N MET A 159 12.66 0.55 -17.42
CA MET A 159 12.72 -0.91 -17.52
C MET A 159 13.39 -1.52 -16.29
N GLU A 160 14.53 -0.98 -15.86
CA GLU A 160 15.25 -1.43 -14.66
C GLU A 160 14.36 -1.29 -13.39
N SER A 161 13.67 -0.16 -13.26
CA SER A 161 12.74 0.10 -12.15
C SER A 161 11.55 -0.86 -12.18
N SER A 162 10.99 -1.16 -13.35
CA SER A 162 9.89 -2.12 -13.51
C SER A 162 10.30 -3.54 -13.15
N ILE A 163 11.51 -3.95 -13.53
CA ILE A 163 12.07 -5.25 -13.16
C ILE A 163 12.27 -5.32 -11.63
N LEU A 164 12.87 -4.28 -11.03
CA LEU A 164 13.08 -4.23 -9.58
C LEU A 164 11.76 -4.30 -8.82
N MET A 165 10.76 -3.54 -9.24
CA MET A 165 9.43 -3.53 -8.63
C MET A 165 8.74 -4.90 -8.76
N SER A 166 8.79 -5.51 -9.94
CA SER A 166 8.23 -6.85 -10.14
C SER A 166 8.89 -7.89 -9.23
N ARG A 167 10.23 -7.91 -9.17
CA ARG A 167 10.97 -8.80 -8.25
C ARG A 167 10.59 -8.57 -6.80
N TYR A 168 10.40 -7.30 -6.41
CA TYR A 168 9.91 -6.98 -5.07
C TYR A 168 8.51 -7.55 -4.80
N MET A 169 7.58 -7.43 -5.75
CA MET A 169 6.22 -7.96 -5.59
C MET A 169 6.23 -9.49 -5.44
N HIS A 170 7.03 -10.20 -6.23
CA HIS A 170 7.23 -11.64 -6.06
C HIS A 170 7.77 -11.97 -4.67
N TYR A 171 8.81 -11.27 -4.21
CA TYR A 171 9.38 -11.43 -2.87
C TYR A 171 8.35 -11.14 -1.77
N ALA A 172 7.54 -10.10 -1.91
CA ALA A 172 6.51 -9.76 -0.93
C ALA A 172 5.44 -10.86 -0.79
N ILE A 173 5.00 -11.46 -1.89
CA ILE A 173 4.04 -12.57 -1.89
C ILE A 173 4.68 -13.86 -1.36
N THR A 174 5.87 -14.23 -1.86
CA THR A 174 6.45 -15.56 -1.62
C THR A 174 7.23 -15.66 -0.32
N GLU A 175 7.94 -14.61 0.08
CA GLU A 175 8.82 -14.61 1.24
C GLU A 175 8.24 -13.83 2.43
N LYS A 176 7.84 -12.58 2.22
CA LYS A 176 7.25 -11.75 3.28
C LYS A 176 5.84 -12.20 3.66
N LYS A 177 5.15 -12.92 2.80
CA LYS A 177 3.76 -13.36 2.98
C LYS A 177 2.80 -12.19 3.18
N GLU A 178 2.97 -11.15 2.38
CA GLU A 178 2.14 -9.95 2.34
C GLU A 178 1.20 -9.95 1.14
N ASN A 179 0.04 -9.30 1.26
CA ASN A 179 -0.79 -8.99 0.11
C ASN A 179 -0.23 -7.75 -0.61
N ILE A 180 -0.59 -7.57 -1.86
CA ILE A 180 -0.21 -6.41 -2.67
C ILE A 180 -1.46 -5.77 -3.25
N TRP A 181 -1.50 -4.45 -3.28
CA TRP A 181 -2.44 -3.69 -4.08
C TRP A 181 -1.71 -2.87 -5.14
N ILE A 182 -2.17 -2.97 -6.39
CA ILE A 182 -1.71 -2.16 -7.50
C ILE A 182 -2.88 -1.77 -8.41
N ALA A 183 -2.88 -0.52 -8.86
CA ALA A 183 -3.84 -0.07 -9.85
C ALA A 183 -3.56 -0.71 -11.23
N GLN A 184 -4.61 -1.04 -11.98
CA GLN A 184 -4.52 -1.63 -13.32
C GLN A 184 -3.97 -0.68 -14.38
N ARG A 185 -3.79 0.60 -14.04
CA ARG A 185 -3.32 1.66 -14.93
C ARG A 185 -2.52 2.71 -14.18
N GLU A 186 -1.81 3.54 -14.94
CA GLU A 186 -1.17 4.72 -14.41
C GLU A 186 -2.20 5.86 -14.20
N GLY A 187 -2.27 6.35 -12.96
CA GLY A 187 -3.18 7.41 -12.56
C GLY A 187 -4.64 6.98 -12.48
N ARG A 188 -5.46 7.85 -11.88
CA ARG A 188 -6.91 7.61 -11.72
C ARG A 188 -7.64 7.72 -13.05
N ALA A 189 -8.73 6.97 -13.20
CA ALA A 189 -9.70 7.22 -14.25
C ALA A 189 -10.40 8.56 -13.99
N LYS A 190 -10.46 9.39 -15.04
CA LYS A 190 -11.14 10.70 -15.02
C LYS A 190 -12.52 10.66 -15.65
N ASP A 191 -12.85 9.52 -16.20
CA ASP A 191 -14.12 9.20 -16.86
C ASP A 191 -14.43 7.72 -16.62
N SER A 192 -15.47 7.20 -17.22
CA SER A 192 -15.86 5.78 -17.13
C SER A 192 -14.94 4.82 -17.90
N SER A 193 -13.92 5.33 -18.62
CA SER A 193 -13.00 4.53 -19.43
C SER A 193 -11.77 4.14 -18.60
N ASP A 194 -11.91 3.11 -17.77
CA ASP A 194 -10.83 2.58 -16.93
C ASP A 194 -10.39 1.20 -17.42
N HIS A 195 -9.43 1.18 -18.35
CA HIS A 195 -8.92 -0.04 -18.96
C HIS A 195 -7.57 -0.44 -18.35
N THR A 196 -7.38 -1.75 -18.21
CA THR A 196 -6.08 -2.33 -17.81
C THR A 196 -5.01 -2.00 -18.85
N GLN A 197 -3.88 -1.44 -18.40
CA GLN A 197 -2.75 -1.15 -19.26
C GLN A 197 -1.86 -2.40 -19.42
N ASP A 198 -1.55 -2.75 -20.68
CA ASP A 198 -0.63 -3.86 -21.00
C ASP A 198 0.72 -3.76 -20.29
N SER A 199 1.21 -2.53 -20.07
CA SER A 199 2.46 -2.28 -19.37
C SER A 199 2.44 -2.76 -17.92
N VAL A 200 1.28 -2.70 -17.25
CA VAL A 200 1.12 -3.22 -15.88
C VAL A 200 1.22 -4.75 -15.90
N LEU A 201 0.51 -5.42 -16.81
CA LEU A 201 0.57 -6.89 -16.93
C LEU A 201 1.97 -7.39 -17.29
N LYS A 202 2.65 -6.71 -18.22
CA LYS A 202 4.03 -7.01 -18.57
C LYS A 202 4.97 -6.85 -17.39
N MET A 203 4.81 -5.75 -16.64
CA MET A 203 5.61 -5.48 -15.46
C MET A 203 5.44 -6.58 -14.41
N LEU A 204 4.22 -7.03 -14.13
CA LEU A 204 3.96 -8.13 -13.18
C LEU A 204 4.72 -9.41 -13.54
N ALA A 205 4.97 -9.66 -14.81
CA ALA A 205 5.65 -10.85 -15.31
C ALA A 205 7.20 -10.72 -15.41
N TYR A 206 7.80 -9.59 -15.06
CA TYR A 206 9.27 -9.43 -15.14
C TYR A 206 10.04 -10.14 -14.01
N GLY A 207 9.44 -10.25 -12.82
CA GLY A 207 9.97 -10.99 -11.69
C GLY A 207 9.63 -12.48 -11.74
N GLY A 208 10.08 -13.22 -10.71
CA GLY A 208 9.84 -14.65 -10.58
C GLY A 208 10.67 -15.52 -11.56
N GLU A 209 10.47 -16.82 -11.48
CA GLU A 209 11.17 -17.81 -12.31
C GLU A 209 10.19 -18.55 -13.23
N GLY A 210 10.71 -19.18 -14.29
CA GLY A 210 9.92 -19.97 -15.22
C GLY A 210 9.25 -19.15 -16.33
N THR A 211 8.17 -19.67 -16.86
CA THR A 211 7.36 -19.05 -17.92
C THR A 211 6.57 -17.85 -17.42
N ILE A 212 6.11 -16.97 -18.32
CA ILE A 212 5.23 -15.83 -17.97
C ILE A 212 4.00 -16.29 -17.18
N VAL A 213 3.40 -17.41 -17.55
CA VAL A 213 2.21 -17.95 -16.87
C VAL A 213 2.54 -18.40 -15.44
N GLU A 214 3.67 -19.04 -15.22
CA GLU A 214 4.12 -19.46 -13.88
C GLU A 214 4.38 -18.26 -12.99
N ARG A 215 5.07 -17.25 -13.50
CA ARG A 215 5.32 -15.98 -12.77
C ARG A 215 4.03 -15.27 -12.37
N LEU A 216 3.06 -15.16 -13.28
CA LEU A 216 1.77 -14.55 -12.96
C LEU A 216 0.96 -15.40 -11.96
N LYS A 217 1.05 -16.72 -12.04
CA LYS A 217 0.41 -17.62 -11.04
C LYS A 217 1.02 -17.47 -9.65
N GLU A 218 2.34 -17.28 -9.56
CA GLU A 218 3.03 -17.06 -8.28
C GLU A 218 2.50 -15.83 -7.53
N LEU A 219 2.16 -14.75 -8.26
CA LEU A 219 1.59 -13.54 -7.68
C LEU A 219 0.15 -13.70 -7.16
N ASN A 220 -0.53 -14.83 -7.43
CA ASN A 220 -1.92 -15.03 -7.05
C ASN A 220 -2.81 -13.81 -7.38
N ILE A 221 -2.82 -13.39 -8.64
CA ILE A 221 -3.52 -12.18 -9.07
C ILE A 221 -5.02 -12.34 -8.89
N VAL A 222 -5.63 -11.37 -8.20
CA VAL A 222 -7.08 -11.24 -8.05
C VAL A 222 -7.51 -9.91 -8.65
N PRO A 223 -8.30 -9.92 -9.74
CA PRO A 223 -8.96 -8.71 -10.22
C PRO A 223 -9.93 -8.20 -9.16
N LEU A 224 -9.80 -6.92 -8.80
CA LEU A 224 -10.65 -6.24 -7.85
C LEU A 224 -11.39 -5.10 -8.55
N THR A 225 -12.70 -5.06 -8.41
CA THR A 225 -13.51 -3.92 -8.88
C THR A 225 -13.89 -3.05 -7.69
N ILE A 226 -13.55 -1.77 -7.78
CA ILE A 226 -13.92 -0.74 -6.80
C ILE A 226 -15.04 0.09 -7.41
N SER A 227 -16.17 0.20 -6.70
CA SER A 227 -17.33 0.99 -7.10
C SER A 227 -17.71 1.97 -6.00
N TYR A 228 -17.87 3.24 -6.38
CA TYR A 228 -18.41 4.29 -5.53
C TYR A 228 -19.79 4.65 -6.02
N GLU A 229 -20.71 4.99 -5.09
CA GLU A 229 -22.05 5.48 -5.45
C GLU A 229 -21.98 6.79 -6.24
N TYR A 230 -21.05 7.66 -5.82
CA TYR A 230 -20.70 8.91 -6.51
C TYR A 230 -19.23 8.86 -6.91
N ASP A 231 -18.90 9.49 -8.03
CA ASP A 231 -17.53 9.59 -8.52
C ASP A 231 -16.71 10.49 -7.58
N PRO A 232 -15.60 10.00 -7.02
CA PRO A 232 -14.78 10.75 -6.07
C PRO A 232 -13.97 11.86 -6.75
#